data_7f1df8c4b05056757025511c895d671e
#
_entry.id   7f1df8c4b05056757025511c895d671e
#
_cell.length_a   1.000
_cell.length_b   1.000
_cell.length_c   1.000
_cell.angle_alpha   90.00
_cell.angle_beta   90.00
_cell.angle_gamma   90.00
#
_symmetry.space_group_name_H-M   'P 1'
#
loop_
_entity.id
_entity.type
_entity.pdbx_description
1 polymer ?
#
loop_
_entity_poly.entity_id
_entity_poly.type
_entity_poly.pdbx_seq_one_letter_code
_entity_poly.pdbx_strand_id
1 'polypeptide(L)'
;MSEKLLDYFEKEKNYDEVIKIIDELILEDPEKASSLLFRKAEALVGLKKYQQAITTLKVYAKDCSDKDKIKSYVLIASCYMNLDNDEMAEKYLVKILDIDPENDIILKQLSYMAYINQDFERCCYLIKILIKIDKADIEDYTNLIFCCIQLDMIDDALKNAEKVIELDPTNLDVFATLTIVYENLDDEEKLKEVCKRIISLKDDGTLQIILLKAQAYLELGKKQKAFEFVNKAIKLNPYDPFPYLMKGLLYNKLDMHDEAEECFNEAFRLNPEILDSMEKLS
;
A
#
# COMPACT_ATOMS: atom_id res chain seq x y z
N MET A 1 34.45 -20.60 26.15
CA MET A 1 34.35 -21.60 25.04
C MET A 1 32.92 -21.61 24.46
N SER A 2 31.89 -21.59 25.30
CA SER A 2 30.49 -21.65 24.89
C SER A 2 30.02 -20.48 24.01
N GLU A 3 30.46 -19.23 24.22
CA GLU A 3 30.08 -18.09 23.40
C GLU A 3 30.58 -18.19 21.94
N LYS A 4 31.81 -18.68 21.74
CA LYS A 4 32.35 -18.90 20.37
C LYS A 4 31.61 -20.00 19.62
N LEU A 5 31.12 -21.00 20.37
CA LEU A 5 30.32 -22.09 19.83
C LEU A 5 28.90 -21.61 19.48
N LEU A 6 28.33 -20.72 20.29
CA LEU A 6 27.07 -20.05 20.05
C LEU A 6 27.11 -19.23 18.74
N ASP A 7 28.13 -18.38 18.57
CA ASP A 7 28.33 -17.56 17.37
C ASP A 7 28.53 -18.43 16.11
N TYR A 8 29.16 -19.58 16.25
CA TYR A 8 29.32 -20.55 15.16
C TYR A 8 27.99 -21.14 14.72
N PHE A 9 27.18 -21.64 15.65
CA PHE A 9 25.89 -22.24 15.31
C PHE A 9 24.85 -21.23 14.81
N GLU A 10 24.91 -19.98 15.24
CA GLU A 10 24.09 -18.90 14.66
C GLU A 10 24.42 -18.66 13.19
N LYS A 11 25.71 -18.61 12.83
CA LYS A 11 26.15 -18.46 11.43
C LYS A 11 25.71 -19.64 10.56
N GLU A 12 25.78 -20.85 11.11
CA GLU A 12 25.34 -22.08 10.45
C GLU A 12 23.80 -22.23 10.45
N LYS A 13 23.05 -21.30 11.10
CA LYS A 13 21.59 -21.35 11.28
C LYS A 13 21.11 -22.65 11.94
N ASN A 14 21.93 -23.26 12.78
CA ASN A 14 21.57 -24.42 13.58
C ASN A 14 20.86 -23.97 14.85
N TYR A 15 19.63 -23.54 14.69
CA TYR A 15 18.86 -22.89 15.74
C TYR A 15 18.55 -23.79 16.95
N ASP A 16 18.45 -25.10 16.79
CA ASP A 16 18.22 -26.02 17.92
C ASP A 16 19.44 -26.06 18.83
N GLU A 17 20.68 -26.13 18.28
CA GLU A 17 21.90 -26.07 19.09
C GLU A 17 22.09 -24.68 19.71
N VAL A 18 21.72 -23.60 19.02
CA VAL A 18 21.73 -22.23 19.57
C VAL A 18 20.87 -22.16 20.82
N ILE A 19 19.66 -22.65 20.78
CA ILE A 19 18.72 -22.62 21.93
C ILE A 19 19.29 -23.44 23.07
N LYS A 20 19.80 -24.64 22.82
CA LYS A 20 20.37 -25.54 23.83
C LYS A 20 21.55 -24.89 24.55
N ILE A 21 22.50 -24.31 23.80
CA ILE A 21 23.67 -23.63 24.39
C ILE A 21 23.23 -22.42 25.22
N ILE A 22 22.26 -21.65 24.76
CA ILE A 22 21.73 -20.51 25.52
C ILE A 22 21.09 -20.97 26.82
N ASP A 23 20.30 -22.05 26.81
CA ASP A 23 19.66 -22.58 28.00
C ASP A 23 20.69 -23.09 29.02
N GLU A 24 21.75 -23.76 28.56
CA GLU A 24 22.89 -24.17 29.41
C GLU A 24 23.58 -22.96 30.02
N LEU A 25 23.88 -21.91 29.23
CA LEU A 25 24.54 -20.69 29.70
C LEU A 25 23.69 -19.92 30.74
N ILE A 26 22.37 -19.87 30.57
CA ILE A 26 21.45 -19.22 31.52
C ILE A 26 21.36 -20.04 32.82
N LEU A 27 21.42 -21.36 32.74
CA LEU A 27 21.46 -22.23 33.92
C LEU A 27 22.75 -22.08 34.74
N GLU A 28 23.90 -21.94 34.04
CA GLU A 28 25.21 -21.71 34.66
C GLU A 28 25.31 -20.32 35.30
N ASP A 29 24.74 -19.31 34.65
CA ASP A 29 24.83 -17.91 35.05
C ASP A 29 23.53 -17.16 34.69
N PRO A 30 22.54 -17.13 35.62
CA PRO A 30 21.26 -16.46 35.37
C PRO A 30 21.37 -14.95 35.08
N GLU A 31 22.48 -14.28 35.46
CA GLU A 31 22.67 -12.85 35.18
C GLU A 31 22.88 -12.60 33.68
N LYS A 32 23.33 -13.59 32.94
CA LYS A 32 23.46 -13.52 31.47
C LYS A 32 22.13 -13.62 30.71
N ALA A 33 21.05 -13.98 31.40
CA ALA A 33 19.74 -14.16 30.75
C ALA A 33 19.33 -12.95 29.94
N SER A 34 19.49 -11.73 30.46
CA SER A 34 19.12 -10.50 29.78
C SER A 34 19.88 -10.26 28.45
N SER A 35 21.09 -10.77 28.29
CA SER A 35 21.88 -10.65 27.05
C SER A 35 21.61 -11.78 26.03
N LEU A 36 21.10 -12.93 26.49
CA LEU A 36 20.93 -14.14 25.68
C LEU A 36 19.49 -14.37 25.22
N LEU A 37 18.50 -13.85 25.96
CA LEU A 37 17.08 -14.09 25.65
C LEU A 37 16.65 -13.55 24.28
N PHE A 38 17.23 -12.44 23.84
CA PHE A 38 16.93 -11.90 22.50
C PHE A 38 17.45 -12.85 21.41
N ARG A 39 18.69 -13.31 21.51
CA ARG A 39 19.29 -14.30 20.59
C ARG A 39 18.52 -15.62 20.57
N LYS A 40 18.02 -16.08 21.75
CA LYS A 40 17.14 -17.25 21.84
C LYS A 40 15.85 -17.05 21.08
N ALA A 41 15.26 -15.86 21.20
CA ALA A 41 14.01 -15.55 20.48
C ALA A 41 14.22 -15.51 18.97
N GLU A 42 15.33 -14.96 18.47
CA GLU A 42 15.68 -14.99 17.04
C GLU A 42 15.82 -16.43 16.53
N ALA A 43 16.47 -17.31 17.28
CA ALA A 43 16.59 -18.72 16.96
C ALA A 43 15.22 -19.42 16.93
N LEU A 44 14.33 -19.10 17.88
CA LEU A 44 12.95 -19.61 17.91
C LEU A 44 12.15 -19.15 16.68
N VAL A 45 12.32 -17.90 16.24
CA VAL A 45 11.72 -17.38 15.00
C VAL A 45 12.25 -18.16 13.80
N GLY A 46 13.57 -18.41 13.74
CA GLY A 46 14.18 -19.22 12.70
C GLY A 46 13.60 -20.64 12.60
N LEU A 47 13.18 -21.22 13.73
CA LEU A 47 12.49 -22.51 13.81
C LEU A 47 10.95 -22.39 13.62
N LYS A 48 10.43 -21.20 13.33
CA LYS A 48 8.99 -20.90 13.24
C LYS A 48 8.20 -21.21 14.54
N LYS A 49 8.89 -21.24 15.69
CA LYS A 49 8.30 -21.43 17.03
C LYS A 49 7.82 -20.07 17.57
N TYR A 50 6.95 -19.38 16.81
CA TYR A 50 6.58 -17.98 17.03
C TYR A 50 6.00 -17.71 18.43
N GLN A 51 5.14 -18.59 18.95
CA GLN A 51 4.54 -18.41 20.27
C GLN A 51 5.59 -18.46 21.41
N GLN A 52 6.62 -19.31 21.26
CA GLN A 52 7.71 -19.39 22.21
C GLN A 52 8.63 -18.16 22.13
N ALA A 53 8.90 -17.69 20.91
CA ALA A 53 9.65 -16.44 20.66
C ALA A 53 8.96 -15.25 21.32
N ILE A 54 7.65 -15.10 21.15
CA ILE A 54 6.85 -14.03 21.77
C ILE A 54 6.97 -14.09 23.30
N THR A 55 6.87 -15.28 23.89
CA THR A 55 6.99 -15.44 25.36
C THR A 55 8.37 -15.03 25.85
N THR A 56 9.42 -15.45 25.16
CA THR A 56 10.82 -15.13 25.47
C THR A 56 11.07 -13.62 25.37
N LEU A 57 10.59 -12.98 24.27
CA LEU A 57 10.74 -11.54 24.05
C LEU A 57 9.98 -10.70 25.08
N LYS A 58 8.79 -11.15 25.52
CA LYS A 58 8.04 -10.48 26.59
C LYS A 58 8.78 -10.49 27.92
N VAL A 59 9.55 -11.52 28.19
CA VAL A 59 10.41 -11.57 29.39
C VAL A 59 11.58 -10.60 29.23
N TYR A 60 12.28 -10.66 28.10
CA TYR A 60 13.39 -9.79 27.78
C TYR A 60 13.04 -8.30 27.83
N ALA A 61 11.88 -7.93 27.26
CA ALA A 61 11.45 -6.53 27.14
C ALA A 61 11.08 -5.86 28.48
N LYS A 62 11.01 -6.59 29.59
CA LYS A 62 10.70 -6.00 30.90
C LYS A 62 11.84 -5.12 31.43
N ASP A 63 13.08 -5.57 31.26
CA ASP A 63 14.24 -5.00 31.93
C ASP A 63 15.33 -4.52 30.96
N CYS A 64 15.00 -4.34 29.68
CA CYS A 64 15.94 -3.86 28.67
C CYS A 64 15.78 -2.36 28.37
N SER A 65 16.75 -1.80 27.62
CA SER A 65 16.72 -0.41 27.15
C SER A 65 15.54 -0.16 26.21
N ASP A 66 15.11 1.10 26.06
CA ASP A 66 14.06 1.46 25.12
C ASP A 66 14.40 1.07 23.67
N LYS A 67 15.66 1.20 23.27
CA LYS A 67 16.15 0.72 21.97
C LYS A 67 15.93 -0.79 21.79
N ASP A 68 16.16 -1.58 22.83
CA ASP A 68 15.99 -3.03 22.77
C ASP A 68 14.53 -3.45 22.95
N LYS A 69 13.71 -2.63 23.65
CA LYS A 69 12.25 -2.79 23.66
C LYS A 69 11.66 -2.63 22.25
N ILE A 70 12.10 -1.59 21.52
CA ILE A 70 11.66 -1.38 20.13
C ILE A 70 11.98 -2.61 19.29
N LYS A 71 13.23 -3.12 19.32
CA LYS A 71 13.61 -4.34 18.58
C LYS A 71 12.74 -5.53 18.96
N SER A 72 12.48 -5.70 20.27
CA SER A 72 11.66 -6.80 20.77
C SER A 72 10.23 -6.69 20.28
N TYR A 73 9.65 -5.49 20.29
CA TYR A 73 8.27 -5.27 19.84
C TYR A 73 8.12 -5.45 18.33
N VAL A 74 9.11 -5.03 17.53
CA VAL A 74 9.17 -5.33 16.09
C VAL A 74 9.14 -6.84 15.85
N LEU A 75 9.99 -7.60 16.57
CA LEU A 75 10.05 -9.05 16.39
C LEU A 75 8.79 -9.76 16.92
N ILE A 76 8.18 -9.27 18.02
CA ILE A 76 6.89 -9.77 18.52
C ILE A 76 5.79 -9.50 17.49
N ALA A 77 5.72 -8.31 16.92
CA ALA A 77 4.74 -7.96 15.89
C ALA A 77 4.89 -8.88 14.67
N SER A 78 6.13 -9.07 14.19
CA SER A 78 6.41 -10.01 13.10
C SER A 78 5.99 -11.46 13.42
N CYS A 79 6.19 -11.92 14.65
CA CYS A 79 5.71 -13.23 15.07
C CYS A 79 4.19 -13.33 15.04
N TYR A 80 3.47 -12.28 15.48
CA TYR A 80 2.01 -12.26 15.45
C TYR A 80 1.47 -12.22 14.01
N MET A 81 2.12 -11.48 13.09
CA MET A 81 1.77 -11.51 11.66
C MET A 81 1.93 -12.92 11.06
N ASN A 82 3.00 -13.64 11.43
CA ASN A 82 3.19 -15.02 11.00
C ASN A 82 2.22 -16.02 11.64
N LEU A 83 1.48 -15.61 12.66
CA LEU A 83 0.40 -16.36 13.30
C LEU A 83 -0.99 -15.86 12.84
N ASP A 84 -1.06 -15.05 11.78
CA ASP A 84 -2.28 -14.43 11.24
C ASP A 84 -3.09 -13.68 12.33
N ASN A 85 -2.37 -13.02 13.27
CA ASN A 85 -2.97 -12.24 14.35
C ASN A 85 -2.58 -10.76 14.23
N ASP A 86 -3.20 -10.09 13.27
CA ASP A 86 -2.91 -8.70 12.92
C ASP A 86 -3.25 -7.74 14.06
N GLU A 87 -4.31 -8.01 14.84
CA GLU A 87 -4.68 -7.19 16.01
C GLU A 87 -3.54 -7.12 17.04
N MET A 88 -2.96 -8.26 17.36
CA MET A 88 -1.85 -8.30 18.31
C MET A 88 -0.56 -7.75 17.72
N ALA A 89 -0.32 -7.93 16.43
CA ALA A 89 0.81 -7.32 15.74
C ALA A 89 0.74 -5.79 15.83
N GLU A 90 -0.39 -5.22 15.46
CA GLU A 90 -0.66 -3.80 15.52
C GLU A 90 -0.48 -3.22 16.92
N LYS A 91 -0.98 -3.91 17.95
CA LYS A 91 -0.82 -3.52 19.34
C LYS A 91 0.65 -3.38 19.77
N TYR A 92 1.54 -4.23 19.23
CA TYR A 92 2.96 -4.13 19.51
C TYR A 92 3.65 -3.03 18.67
N LEU A 93 3.19 -2.77 17.46
CA LEU A 93 3.66 -1.63 16.66
C LEU A 93 3.29 -0.29 17.32
N VAL A 94 2.07 -0.17 17.86
CA VAL A 94 1.65 1.03 18.60
C VAL A 94 2.54 1.26 19.83
N LYS A 95 2.91 0.21 20.58
CA LYS A 95 3.84 0.35 21.70
C LYS A 95 5.22 0.89 21.31
N ILE A 96 5.64 0.72 20.05
CA ILE A 96 6.88 1.34 19.57
C ILE A 96 6.68 2.84 19.46
N LEU A 97 5.53 3.32 18.97
CA LEU A 97 5.23 4.75 18.89
C LEU A 97 5.06 5.39 20.28
N ASP A 98 4.72 4.63 21.33
CA ASP A 98 4.76 5.13 22.72
C ASP A 98 6.20 5.47 23.16
N ILE A 99 7.21 4.82 22.60
CA ILE A 99 8.64 5.03 22.90
C ILE A 99 9.26 6.03 21.90
N ASP A 100 8.96 5.88 20.63
CA ASP A 100 9.49 6.66 19.51
C ASP A 100 8.32 7.10 18.59
N PRO A 101 7.67 8.24 18.93
CA PRO A 101 6.47 8.70 18.19
C PRO A 101 6.73 9.11 16.74
N GLU A 102 7.98 9.33 16.37
CA GLU A 102 8.40 9.76 15.04
C GLU A 102 9.06 8.63 14.24
N ASN A 103 8.89 7.37 14.67
CA ASN A 103 9.43 6.21 13.96
C ASN A 103 8.74 6.04 12.60
N ASP A 104 9.39 6.49 11.55
CA ASP A 104 8.85 6.53 10.19
C ASP A 104 8.48 5.14 9.66
N ILE A 105 9.30 4.11 9.95
CA ILE A 105 9.03 2.74 9.51
C ILE A 105 7.73 2.22 10.12
N ILE A 106 7.52 2.46 11.42
CA ILE A 106 6.33 1.98 12.12
C ILE A 106 5.10 2.79 11.74
N LEU A 107 5.25 4.11 11.56
CA LEU A 107 4.18 4.97 11.06
C LEU A 107 3.69 4.51 9.69
N LYS A 108 4.60 4.19 8.75
CA LYS A 108 4.25 3.65 7.43
C LYS A 108 3.55 2.31 7.53
N GLN A 109 4.05 1.39 8.35
CA GLN A 109 3.43 0.09 8.52
C GLN A 109 2.02 0.20 9.10
N LEU A 110 1.82 1.03 10.12
CA LEU A 110 0.49 1.24 10.72
C LEU A 110 -0.46 1.99 9.79
N SER A 111 0.02 2.96 9.00
CA SER A 111 -0.82 3.65 8.01
C SER A 111 -1.29 2.70 6.92
N TYR A 112 -0.41 1.82 6.44
CA TYR A 112 -0.78 0.78 5.47
C TYR A 112 -1.80 -0.22 6.07
N MET A 113 -1.62 -0.68 7.31
CA MET A 113 -2.60 -1.54 7.99
C MET A 113 -3.95 -0.85 8.13
N ALA A 114 -3.97 0.43 8.53
CA ALA A 114 -5.20 1.22 8.62
C ALA A 114 -5.88 1.37 7.25
N TYR A 115 -5.11 1.59 6.18
CA TYR A 115 -5.61 1.67 4.81
C TYR A 115 -6.30 0.37 4.36
N ILE A 116 -5.64 -0.78 4.56
CA ILE A 116 -6.21 -2.11 4.22
C ILE A 116 -7.48 -2.40 5.03
N ASN A 117 -7.51 -2.02 6.31
CA ASN A 117 -8.65 -2.19 7.20
C ASN A 117 -9.76 -1.14 6.98
N GLN A 118 -9.60 -0.23 6.01
CA GLN A 118 -10.53 0.87 5.72
C GLN A 118 -10.76 1.83 6.91
N ASP A 119 -9.80 1.90 7.83
CA ASP A 119 -9.76 2.91 8.90
C ASP A 119 -9.11 4.18 8.35
N PHE A 120 -9.88 4.90 7.51
CA PHE A 120 -9.39 6.03 6.73
C PHE A 120 -8.98 7.21 7.61
N GLU A 121 -9.69 7.48 8.71
CA GLU A 121 -9.34 8.55 9.65
C GLU A 121 -7.97 8.30 10.27
N ARG A 122 -7.72 7.07 10.70
CA ARG A 122 -6.44 6.69 11.30
C ARG A 122 -5.31 6.70 10.27
N CYS A 123 -5.56 6.21 9.06
CA CYS A 123 -4.60 6.29 7.97
C CYS A 123 -4.18 7.75 7.71
N CYS A 124 -5.16 8.66 7.55
CA CYS A 124 -4.90 10.09 7.39
C CYS A 124 -4.08 10.68 8.54
N TYR A 125 -4.39 10.31 9.79
CA TYR A 125 -3.67 10.79 10.95
C TYR A 125 -2.19 10.38 10.92
N LEU A 126 -1.91 9.11 10.66
CA LEU A 126 -0.54 8.57 10.63
C LEU A 126 0.29 9.17 9.48
N ILE A 127 -0.31 9.29 8.29
CA ILE A 127 0.38 9.91 7.15
C ILE A 127 0.65 11.41 7.40
N LYS A 128 -0.28 12.13 8.04
CA LYS A 128 -0.04 13.53 8.42
C LYS A 128 1.15 13.68 9.38
N ILE A 129 1.44 12.68 10.24
CA ILE A 129 2.67 12.65 11.04
C ILE A 129 3.89 12.47 10.14
N LEU A 130 3.85 11.50 9.19
CA LEU A 130 4.94 11.29 8.23
C LEU A 130 5.27 12.55 7.43
N ILE A 131 4.24 13.27 6.97
CA ILE A 131 4.41 14.57 6.28
C ILE A 131 5.09 15.59 7.20
N LYS A 132 4.65 15.70 8.45
CA LYS A 132 5.20 16.65 9.43
C LYS A 132 6.68 16.41 9.71
N ILE A 133 7.13 15.16 9.74
CA ILE A 133 8.53 14.79 9.97
C ILE A 133 9.35 14.67 8.68
N ASP A 134 8.78 15.04 7.51
CA ASP A 134 9.41 15.01 6.19
C ASP A 134 9.87 13.59 5.77
N LYS A 135 9.03 12.60 6.04
CA LYS A 135 9.27 11.18 5.75
C LYS A 135 8.20 10.55 4.84
N ALA A 136 7.17 11.30 4.47
CA ALA A 136 6.15 10.84 3.54
C ALA A 136 6.72 10.77 2.11
N ASP A 137 6.42 9.68 1.40
CA ASP A 137 6.72 9.50 -0.01
C ASP A 137 5.46 9.61 -0.88
N ILE A 138 5.62 9.38 -2.19
CA ILE A 138 4.50 9.48 -3.16
C ILE A 138 3.38 8.49 -2.83
N GLU A 139 3.71 7.29 -2.38
CA GLU A 139 2.72 6.28 -2.00
C GLU A 139 1.91 6.73 -0.78
N ASP A 140 2.55 7.32 0.22
CA ASP A 140 1.87 7.88 1.39
C ASP A 140 0.89 8.99 0.97
N TYR A 141 1.31 9.92 0.09
CA TYR A 141 0.42 10.97 -0.43
C TYR A 141 -0.74 10.38 -1.23
N THR A 142 -0.50 9.36 -2.05
CA THR A 142 -1.56 8.69 -2.85
C THR A 142 -2.59 8.01 -1.95
N ASN A 143 -2.14 7.31 -0.91
CA ASN A 143 -3.02 6.71 0.09
C ASN A 143 -3.80 7.78 0.85
N LEU A 144 -3.17 8.91 1.19
CA LEU A 144 -3.85 10.04 1.84
C LEU A 144 -4.93 10.65 0.95
N ILE A 145 -4.68 10.82 -0.34
CA ILE A 145 -5.66 11.32 -1.31
C ILE A 145 -6.87 10.39 -1.33
N PHE A 146 -6.65 9.08 -1.45
CA PHE A 146 -7.73 8.11 -1.44
C PHE A 146 -8.55 8.17 -0.14
N CYS A 147 -7.89 8.16 1.03
CA CYS A 147 -8.56 8.24 2.32
C CYS A 147 -9.36 9.55 2.46
N CYS A 148 -8.81 10.68 2.01
CA CYS A 148 -9.52 11.96 2.03
C CYS A 148 -10.78 11.93 1.16
N ILE A 149 -10.76 11.28 0.00
CA ILE A 149 -11.94 11.10 -0.85
C ILE A 149 -12.99 10.26 -0.13
N GLN A 150 -12.61 9.15 0.49
CA GLN A 150 -13.53 8.29 1.24
C GLN A 150 -14.18 9.00 2.44
N LEU A 151 -13.51 10.00 2.99
CA LEU A 151 -13.98 10.82 4.11
C LEU A 151 -14.68 12.13 3.67
N ASP A 152 -14.94 12.31 2.37
CA ASP A 152 -15.51 13.54 1.77
C ASP A 152 -14.67 14.81 2.06
N MET A 153 -13.36 14.64 2.29
CA MET A 153 -12.40 15.73 2.53
C MET A 153 -11.75 16.15 1.21
N ILE A 154 -12.56 16.62 0.28
CA ILE A 154 -12.13 16.85 -1.12
C ILE A 154 -11.03 17.92 -1.24
N ASP A 155 -11.09 18.99 -0.48
CA ASP A 155 -10.05 20.05 -0.50
C ASP A 155 -8.67 19.51 -0.07
N ASP A 156 -8.64 18.67 0.98
CA ASP A 156 -7.41 18.00 1.42
C ASP A 156 -6.90 17.02 0.33
N ALA A 157 -7.80 16.26 -0.32
CA ALA A 157 -7.44 15.37 -1.41
C ALA A 157 -6.78 16.12 -2.58
N LEU A 158 -7.40 17.20 -3.03
CA LEU A 158 -6.89 18.04 -4.13
C LEU A 158 -5.53 18.65 -3.79
N LYS A 159 -5.36 19.18 -2.58
CA LYS A 159 -4.09 19.73 -2.11
C LYS A 159 -2.95 18.69 -2.12
N ASN A 160 -3.23 17.47 -1.68
CA ASN A 160 -2.23 16.40 -1.69
C ASN A 160 -1.97 15.89 -3.11
N ALA A 161 -2.96 15.90 -4.00
CA ALA A 161 -2.79 15.57 -5.40
C ALA A 161 -1.83 16.55 -6.11
N GLU A 162 -1.96 17.85 -5.85
CA GLU A 162 -1.00 18.85 -6.33
C GLU A 162 0.42 18.53 -5.86
N LYS A 163 0.57 18.08 -4.60
CA LYS A 163 1.87 17.69 -4.05
C LYS A 163 2.46 16.48 -4.76
N VAL A 164 1.65 15.47 -5.07
CA VAL A 164 2.13 14.32 -5.88
C VAL A 164 2.57 14.76 -7.26
N ILE A 165 1.83 15.66 -7.93
CA ILE A 165 2.20 16.17 -9.24
C ILE A 165 3.50 17.01 -9.20
N GLU A 166 3.77 17.71 -8.10
CA GLU A 166 5.06 18.38 -7.91
C GLU A 166 6.23 17.39 -7.79
N LEU A 167 6.02 16.27 -7.09
CA LEU A 167 7.04 15.23 -6.87
C LEU A 167 7.22 14.34 -8.11
N ASP A 168 6.13 13.97 -8.77
CA ASP A 168 6.09 13.17 -9.99
C ASP A 168 5.06 13.74 -10.96
N PRO A 169 5.48 14.63 -11.89
CA PRO A 169 4.59 15.21 -12.91
C PRO A 169 4.02 14.20 -13.91
N THR A 170 4.42 12.94 -13.84
CA THR A 170 3.98 11.86 -14.74
C THR A 170 3.10 10.82 -14.06
N ASN A 171 2.74 11.02 -12.80
CA ASN A 171 1.95 10.07 -12.01
C ASN A 171 0.54 9.89 -12.57
N LEU A 172 0.30 8.75 -13.22
CA LEU A 172 -0.96 8.46 -13.91
C LEU A 172 -2.13 8.25 -12.95
N ASP A 173 -1.87 7.67 -11.78
CA ASP A 173 -2.92 7.36 -10.79
C ASP A 173 -3.53 8.64 -10.22
N VAL A 174 -2.70 9.66 -9.95
CA VAL A 174 -3.17 10.97 -9.51
C VAL A 174 -3.97 11.69 -10.60
N PHE A 175 -3.54 11.61 -11.86
CA PHE A 175 -4.32 12.20 -12.95
C PHE A 175 -5.67 11.50 -13.14
N ALA A 176 -5.73 10.17 -13.04
CA ALA A 176 -6.99 9.43 -13.06
C ALA A 176 -7.92 9.85 -11.91
N THR A 177 -7.37 9.93 -10.69
CA THR A 177 -8.12 10.38 -9.52
C THR A 177 -8.67 11.80 -9.68
N LEU A 178 -7.85 12.76 -10.14
CA LEU A 178 -8.29 14.14 -10.37
C LEU A 178 -9.39 14.24 -11.43
N THR A 179 -9.34 13.39 -12.47
CA THR A 179 -10.39 13.34 -13.48
C THR A 179 -11.73 12.96 -12.84
N ILE A 180 -11.75 11.88 -12.04
CA ILE A 180 -12.95 11.42 -11.34
C ILE A 180 -13.47 12.48 -10.35
N VAL A 181 -12.57 13.09 -9.56
CA VAL A 181 -12.95 14.11 -8.57
C VAL A 181 -13.59 15.32 -9.25
N TYR A 182 -13.00 15.85 -10.33
CA TYR A 182 -13.56 17.01 -11.01
C TYR A 182 -14.81 16.69 -11.82
N GLU A 183 -14.98 15.44 -12.32
CA GLU A 183 -16.25 14.98 -12.87
C GLU A 183 -17.34 15.00 -11.81
N ASN A 184 -17.10 14.46 -10.61
CA ASN A 184 -18.08 14.42 -9.52
C ASN A 184 -18.42 15.80 -8.96
N LEU A 185 -17.50 16.76 -9.05
CA LEU A 185 -17.72 18.16 -8.64
C LEU A 185 -18.39 19.02 -9.72
N ASP A 186 -18.66 18.48 -10.91
CA ASP A 186 -19.11 19.24 -12.09
C ASP A 186 -18.20 20.43 -12.44
N ASP A 187 -16.90 20.36 -12.07
CA ASP A 187 -15.92 21.42 -12.37
C ASP A 187 -15.30 21.18 -13.75
N GLU A 188 -16.08 21.51 -14.78
CA GLU A 188 -15.65 21.33 -16.19
C GLU A 188 -14.36 22.06 -16.54
N GLU A 189 -14.08 23.21 -15.91
CA GLU A 189 -12.89 24.01 -16.24
C GLU A 189 -11.63 23.27 -15.78
N LYS A 190 -11.58 22.85 -14.53
CA LYS A 190 -10.46 22.07 -13.98
C LYS A 190 -10.33 20.70 -14.60
N LEU A 191 -11.45 20.03 -14.88
CA LEU A 191 -11.45 18.76 -15.63
C LEU A 191 -10.76 18.92 -16.99
N LYS A 192 -11.12 19.95 -17.75
CA LYS A 192 -10.49 20.24 -19.05
C LYS A 192 -8.98 20.58 -18.92
N GLU A 193 -8.58 21.25 -17.83
CA GLU A 193 -7.17 21.53 -17.55
C GLU A 193 -6.39 20.23 -17.29
N VAL A 194 -6.89 19.36 -16.41
CA VAL A 194 -6.30 18.04 -16.12
C VAL A 194 -6.20 17.20 -17.39
N CYS A 195 -7.26 17.13 -18.19
CA CYS A 195 -7.26 16.42 -19.47
C CYS A 195 -6.19 16.94 -20.46
N LYS A 196 -5.98 18.26 -20.53
CA LYS A 196 -4.89 18.84 -21.35
C LYS A 196 -3.52 18.41 -20.86
N ARG A 197 -3.31 18.31 -19.54
CA ARG A 197 -2.06 17.81 -18.95
C ARG A 197 -1.86 16.33 -19.30
N ILE A 198 -2.89 15.48 -19.14
CA ILE A 198 -2.84 14.05 -19.48
C ILE A 198 -2.43 13.84 -20.94
N ILE A 199 -3.05 14.55 -21.89
CA ILE A 199 -2.69 14.37 -23.32
C ILE A 199 -1.29 14.86 -23.67
N SER A 200 -0.70 15.75 -22.85
CA SER A 200 0.68 16.22 -23.02
C SER A 200 1.73 15.26 -22.47
N LEU A 201 1.34 14.30 -21.61
CA LEU A 201 2.26 13.29 -21.07
C LEU A 201 2.87 12.48 -22.22
N LYS A 202 4.11 12.04 -22.03
CA LYS A 202 4.77 11.16 -22.98
C LYS A 202 4.03 9.82 -23.06
N ASP A 203 3.71 9.36 -24.25
CA ASP A 203 3.17 8.02 -24.48
C ASP A 203 4.31 7.00 -24.44
N ASP A 204 4.39 6.23 -23.37
CA ASP A 204 5.37 5.15 -23.18
C ASP A 204 4.89 3.82 -23.75
N GLY A 205 3.67 3.78 -24.30
CA GLY A 205 3.06 2.60 -24.90
C GLY A 205 2.38 1.66 -23.88
N THR A 206 2.33 2.02 -22.61
CA THR A 206 1.58 1.21 -21.61
C THR A 206 0.08 1.35 -21.80
N LEU A 207 -0.66 0.31 -21.41
CA LEU A 207 -2.12 0.32 -21.51
C LEU A 207 -2.74 1.45 -20.70
N GLN A 208 -2.19 1.70 -19.51
CA GLN A 208 -2.67 2.72 -18.57
C GLN A 208 -2.63 4.14 -19.21
N ILE A 209 -1.49 4.57 -19.77
CA ILE A 209 -1.40 5.91 -20.39
C ILE A 209 -2.30 6.02 -21.63
N ILE A 210 -2.44 4.93 -22.40
CA ILE A 210 -3.30 4.90 -23.59
C ILE A 210 -4.76 5.10 -23.21
N LEU A 211 -5.26 4.37 -22.20
CA LEU A 211 -6.64 4.49 -21.71
C LEU A 211 -6.91 5.85 -21.05
N LEU A 212 -5.97 6.34 -20.23
CA LEU A 212 -6.10 7.66 -19.61
C LEU A 212 -6.17 8.78 -20.67
N LYS A 213 -5.37 8.69 -21.73
CA LYS A 213 -5.45 9.63 -22.85
C LYS A 213 -6.76 9.48 -23.63
N ALA A 214 -7.28 8.26 -23.80
CA ALA A 214 -8.57 8.05 -24.46
C ALA A 214 -9.69 8.78 -23.71
N GLN A 215 -9.75 8.62 -22.38
CA GLN A 215 -10.70 9.32 -21.52
C GLN A 215 -10.51 10.84 -21.61
N ALA A 216 -9.28 11.34 -21.49
CA ALA A 216 -9.01 12.77 -21.59
C ALA A 216 -9.42 13.36 -22.94
N TYR A 217 -9.22 12.64 -24.05
CA TYR A 217 -9.70 13.08 -25.37
C TYR A 217 -11.25 13.10 -25.45
N LEU A 218 -11.92 12.15 -24.78
CA LEU A 218 -13.37 12.13 -24.71
C LEU A 218 -13.88 13.38 -23.99
N GLU A 219 -13.37 13.66 -22.77
CA GLU A 219 -13.77 14.82 -21.97
C GLU A 219 -13.51 16.16 -22.69
N LEU A 220 -12.50 16.21 -23.52
CA LEU A 220 -12.21 17.37 -24.38
C LEU A 220 -13.06 17.41 -25.68
N GLY A 221 -14.02 16.51 -25.85
CA GLY A 221 -14.90 16.41 -27.03
C GLY A 221 -14.17 15.95 -28.31
N LYS A 222 -12.94 15.44 -28.21
CA LYS A 222 -12.13 14.97 -29.34
C LYS A 222 -12.40 13.51 -29.67
N LYS A 223 -13.64 13.19 -30.02
CA LYS A 223 -14.21 11.85 -30.21
C LYS A 223 -13.35 10.92 -31.07
N GLN A 224 -12.88 11.40 -32.24
CA GLN A 224 -12.06 10.60 -33.17
C GLN A 224 -10.76 10.13 -32.52
N LYS A 225 -10.09 11.01 -31.75
CA LYS A 225 -8.86 10.66 -31.05
C LYS A 225 -9.13 9.71 -29.90
N ALA A 226 -10.22 9.87 -29.16
CA ALA A 226 -10.62 8.93 -28.13
C ALA A 226 -10.75 7.50 -28.71
N PHE A 227 -11.47 7.32 -29.83
CA PHE A 227 -11.59 6.03 -30.52
C PHE A 227 -10.27 5.49 -31.03
N GLU A 228 -9.38 6.36 -31.56
CA GLU A 228 -8.03 5.96 -32.00
C GLU A 228 -7.25 5.33 -30.83
N PHE A 229 -7.26 5.98 -29.66
CA PHE A 229 -6.56 5.50 -28.48
C PHE A 229 -7.19 4.22 -27.88
N VAL A 230 -8.52 4.12 -27.80
CA VAL A 230 -9.19 2.89 -27.35
C VAL A 230 -8.90 1.72 -28.30
N ASN A 231 -8.95 1.94 -29.61
CA ASN A 231 -8.62 0.89 -30.58
C ASN A 231 -7.11 0.51 -30.52
N LYS A 232 -6.21 1.44 -30.14
CA LYS A 232 -4.81 1.14 -29.86
C LYS A 232 -4.70 0.25 -28.63
N ALA A 233 -5.46 0.52 -27.56
CA ALA A 233 -5.51 -0.30 -26.35
C ALA A 233 -5.99 -1.73 -26.65
N ILE A 234 -7.08 -1.90 -27.41
CA ILE A 234 -7.58 -3.20 -27.85
C ILE A 234 -6.53 -3.99 -28.64
N LYS A 235 -5.80 -3.33 -29.53
CA LYS A 235 -4.72 -3.98 -30.29
C LYS A 235 -3.55 -4.41 -29.42
N LEU A 236 -3.27 -3.65 -28.37
CA LEU A 236 -2.17 -3.95 -27.43
C LEU A 236 -2.49 -5.17 -26.58
N ASN A 237 -3.71 -5.25 -26.06
CA ASN A 237 -4.20 -6.40 -25.31
C ASN A 237 -5.68 -6.71 -25.66
N PRO A 238 -5.93 -7.59 -26.65
CA PRO A 238 -7.28 -7.92 -27.06
C PRO A 238 -8.11 -8.71 -26.02
N TYR A 239 -7.46 -9.21 -24.97
CA TYR A 239 -8.11 -9.98 -23.91
C TYR A 239 -8.39 -9.16 -22.65
N ASP A 240 -8.03 -7.89 -22.65
CA ASP A 240 -8.34 -6.98 -21.55
C ASP A 240 -9.77 -6.44 -21.72
N PRO A 241 -10.65 -6.58 -20.73
CA PRO A 241 -12.03 -6.10 -20.82
C PRO A 241 -12.14 -4.57 -20.78
N PHE A 242 -11.20 -3.87 -20.12
CA PHE A 242 -11.28 -2.42 -19.91
C PHE A 242 -11.31 -1.59 -21.20
N PRO A 243 -10.51 -1.86 -22.25
CA PRO A 243 -10.62 -1.14 -23.52
C PRO A 243 -12.00 -1.27 -24.20
N TYR A 244 -12.64 -2.44 -24.09
CA TYR A 244 -13.99 -2.63 -24.65
C TYR A 244 -15.04 -1.88 -23.85
N LEU A 245 -14.91 -1.89 -22.51
CA LEU A 245 -15.75 -1.11 -21.63
C LEU A 245 -15.66 0.39 -21.98
N MET A 246 -14.43 0.93 -22.08
CA MET A 246 -14.19 2.31 -22.50
C MET A 246 -14.82 2.61 -23.88
N LYS A 247 -14.72 1.67 -24.81
CA LYS A 247 -15.32 1.83 -26.15
C LYS A 247 -16.83 1.89 -26.09
N GLY A 248 -17.45 1.05 -25.23
CA GLY A 248 -18.89 1.08 -24.98
C GLY A 248 -19.34 2.41 -24.38
N LEU A 249 -18.60 2.93 -23.38
CA LEU A 249 -18.88 4.26 -22.80
C LEU A 249 -18.74 5.38 -23.84
N LEU A 250 -17.73 5.30 -24.73
CA LEU A 250 -17.60 6.25 -25.85
C LEU A 250 -18.83 6.23 -26.77
N TYR A 251 -19.30 5.05 -27.17
CA TYR A 251 -20.49 4.92 -28.01
C TYR A 251 -21.73 5.41 -27.28
N ASN A 252 -21.88 5.10 -26.00
CA ASN A 252 -23.01 5.55 -25.19
C ASN A 252 -23.07 7.09 -25.07
N LYS A 253 -21.93 7.78 -24.86
CA LYS A 253 -21.84 9.26 -24.90
C LYS A 253 -22.13 9.85 -26.31
N LEU A 254 -22.29 9.01 -27.35
CA LEU A 254 -22.63 9.40 -28.70
C LEU A 254 -24.07 9.01 -29.11
N ASP A 255 -24.87 8.52 -28.16
CA ASP A 255 -26.22 7.98 -28.38
C ASP A 255 -26.23 6.77 -29.36
N MET A 256 -25.10 6.07 -29.51
CA MET A 256 -24.94 4.87 -30.33
C MET A 256 -25.08 3.63 -29.44
N HIS A 257 -26.33 3.36 -29.02
CA HIS A 257 -26.59 2.38 -27.97
C HIS A 257 -26.35 0.93 -28.40
N ASP A 258 -26.63 0.59 -29.68
CA ASP A 258 -26.41 -0.76 -30.22
C ASP A 258 -24.91 -1.13 -30.23
N GLU A 259 -24.05 -0.20 -30.71
CA GLU A 259 -22.60 -0.39 -30.71
C GLU A 259 -22.01 -0.37 -29.29
N ALA A 260 -22.61 0.39 -28.37
CA ALA A 260 -22.25 0.38 -26.96
C ALA A 260 -22.51 -0.99 -26.33
N GLU A 261 -23.71 -1.57 -26.58
CA GLU A 261 -24.11 -2.88 -26.08
C GLU A 261 -23.17 -3.98 -26.58
N GLU A 262 -22.80 -3.97 -27.87
CA GLU A 262 -21.84 -4.93 -28.42
C GLU A 262 -20.49 -4.87 -27.68
N CYS A 263 -20.00 -3.66 -27.39
CA CYS A 263 -18.74 -3.47 -26.68
C CYS A 263 -18.83 -3.91 -25.22
N PHE A 264 -19.91 -3.62 -24.53
CA PHE A 264 -20.16 -4.09 -23.16
C PHE A 264 -20.25 -5.61 -23.10
N ASN A 265 -20.97 -6.23 -24.03
CA ASN A 265 -21.07 -7.69 -24.11
C ASN A 265 -19.70 -8.35 -24.28
N GLU A 266 -18.82 -7.75 -25.09
CA GLU A 266 -17.45 -8.26 -25.24
C GLU A 266 -16.61 -8.09 -23.96
N ALA A 267 -16.74 -6.94 -23.26
CA ALA A 267 -16.09 -6.73 -21.99
C ALA A 267 -16.56 -7.78 -20.93
N PHE A 268 -17.85 -8.03 -20.85
CA PHE A 268 -18.44 -9.04 -19.94
C PHE A 268 -18.04 -10.46 -20.32
N ARG A 269 -17.93 -10.78 -21.60
CA ARG A 269 -17.43 -12.08 -22.06
C ARG A 269 -16.01 -12.33 -21.61
N LEU A 270 -15.16 -11.29 -21.60
CA LEU A 270 -13.76 -11.38 -21.17
C LEU A 270 -13.62 -11.44 -19.65
N ASN A 271 -14.44 -10.70 -18.93
CA ASN A 271 -14.51 -10.72 -17.47
C ASN A 271 -15.94 -10.49 -16.98
N PRO A 272 -16.68 -11.53 -16.57
CA PRO A 272 -18.05 -11.40 -16.06
C PRO A 272 -18.16 -10.59 -14.77
N GLU A 273 -17.10 -10.50 -13.96
CA GLU A 273 -17.08 -9.78 -12.68
C GLU A 273 -16.81 -8.27 -12.84
N ILE A 274 -16.62 -7.79 -14.08
CA ILE A 274 -16.28 -6.38 -14.33
C ILE A 274 -17.43 -5.43 -13.92
N LEU A 275 -18.68 -5.91 -13.87
CA LEU A 275 -19.84 -5.16 -13.39
C LEU A 275 -19.73 -4.81 -11.91
N ASP A 276 -19.30 -5.76 -11.08
CA ASP A 276 -19.13 -5.54 -9.63
C ASP A 276 -18.08 -4.46 -9.35
N SER A 277 -17.13 -4.30 -10.28
CA SER A 277 -16.11 -3.25 -10.22
C SER A 277 -16.65 -1.88 -10.61
N MET A 278 -17.66 -1.83 -11.49
CA MET A 278 -18.30 -0.58 -11.92
C MET A 278 -19.28 -0.02 -10.89
N GLU A 279 -20.05 -0.90 -10.22
CA GLU A 279 -20.96 -0.47 -9.14
C GLU A 279 -20.21 0.11 -7.92
N LYS A 280 -18.96 -0.28 -7.73
CA LYS A 280 -18.09 0.27 -6.69
C LYS A 280 -17.41 1.60 -7.07
N LEU A 281 -17.46 1.98 -8.35
CA LEU A 281 -16.87 3.22 -8.89
C LEU A 281 -17.93 4.29 -9.21
N SER A 282 -19.22 3.93 -9.15
CA SER A 282 -20.37 4.83 -9.27
C SER A 282 -20.85 5.32 -7.90
#